data_b3a2769a74920c22b1340ea33b07296c
#
_entry.id   b3a2769a74920c22b1340ea33b07296c
#
_cell.length_a   1.000
_cell.length_b   1.000
_cell.length_c   1.000
_cell.angle_alpha   90.00
_cell.angle_beta   90.00
_cell.angle_gamma   90.00
#
_symmetry.space_group_name_H-M   'P 1'
#
loop_
_entity.id
_entity.type
_entity.pdbx_description
1 polymer ?
#
loop_
_entity_poly.entity_id
_entity_poly.type
_entity_poly.pdbx_seq_one_letter_code
_entity_poly.pdbx_strand_id
1 'polypeptide(L)'
;FITNEEKMSVELENPYILMINKKISTLKELLPVLELVSQSNKPLLIICEDVDGEALATLVVNKLRGGLKVAAVKAPGYGERRKGMLEDIAVLTGGVVISEEDDDPITLEMLGKSETININKDETVIINGFGNDISIKDRVKHLNFQIVNEENTVDKELLQERVAKLAGGVAVLYVGAVSELEMREKKDRVDDALAA
;
A
#
# COMPACT_ATOMS: atom_id res chain seq x y z
N PHE A 1 3.96 -2.57 -13.92
CA PHE A 1 4.04 -1.36 -13.08
C PHE A 1 5.46 -0.75 -13.00
N ILE A 2 6.30 -0.97 -13.99
CA ILE A 2 7.70 -0.52 -13.98
C ILE A 2 7.80 0.76 -14.81
N THR A 3 8.26 1.87 -14.21
CA THR A 3 8.52 3.14 -14.89
C THR A 3 9.99 3.31 -15.26
N ASN A 4 10.88 2.54 -14.63
CA ASN A 4 12.28 2.49 -14.95
C ASN A 4 12.68 1.04 -15.19
N GLU A 5 12.77 0.65 -16.46
CA GLU A 5 13.05 -0.73 -16.87
C GLU A 5 14.43 -1.22 -16.42
N GLU A 6 15.44 -0.35 -16.44
CA GLU A 6 16.79 -0.70 -16.02
C GLU A 6 16.89 -1.06 -14.54
N LYS A 7 16.12 -0.36 -13.71
CA LYS A 7 16.13 -0.55 -12.26
C LYS A 7 15.00 -1.43 -11.75
N MET A 8 14.09 -1.86 -12.60
CA MET A 8 12.90 -2.63 -12.24
C MET A 8 12.10 -1.91 -11.15
N SER A 9 11.91 -0.60 -11.29
CA SER A 9 11.28 0.24 -10.28
C SER A 9 10.20 1.15 -10.84
N VAL A 10 9.29 1.55 -9.96
CA VAL A 10 8.24 2.54 -10.22
C VAL A 10 8.43 3.69 -9.24
N GLU A 11 8.42 4.92 -9.74
CA GLU A 11 8.41 6.11 -8.91
C GLU A 11 7.10 6.86 -9.14
N LEU A 12 6.39 7.16 -8.06
CA LEU A 12 5.15 7.91 -8.07
C LEU A 12 5.36 9.24 -7.34
N GLU A 13 5.06 10.36 -8.01
CA GLU A 13 5.17 11.70 -7.44
C GLU A 13 3.80 12.23 -7.03
N ASN A 14 3.68 12.70 -5.80
CA ASN A 14 2.42 13.19 -5.22
C ASN A 14 1.24 12.22 -5.38
N PRO A 15 1.43 10.93 -5.09
CA PRO A 15 0.38 9.94 -5.32
C PRO A 15 -0.73 10.01 -4.29
N TYR A 16 -1.91 9.51 -4.69
CA TYR A 16 -2.92 9.03 -3.75
C TYR A 16 -2.61 7.59 -3.34
N ILE A 17 -2.98 7.23 -2.13
CA ILE A 17 -2.77 5.90 -1.59
C ILE A 17 -4.10 5.33 -1.12
N LEU A 18 -4.50 4.22 -1.72
CA LEU A 18 -5.70 3.47 -1.33
C LEU A 18 -5.29 2.24 -0.54
N MET A 19 -5.77 2.15 0.69
CA MET A 19 -5.47 1.03 1.59
C MET A 19 -6.73 0.21 1.81
N ILE A 20 -6.74 -1.02 1.33
CA ILE A 20 -7.89 -1.92 1.45
C ILE A 20 -7.43 -3.22 2.10
N ASN A 21 -8.03 -3.56 3.24
CA ASN A 21 -7.72 -4.81 3.94
C ASN A 21 -8.61 -5.95 3.42
N LYS A 22 -8.57 -6.17 2.12
CA LYS A 22 -9.25 -7.29 1.46
C LYS A 22 -8.60 -7.59 0.11
N LYS A 23 -8.98 -8.73 -0.46
CA LYS A 23 -8.62 -9.10 -1.83
C LYS A 23 -9.53 -8.38 -2.82
N ILE A 24 -8.93 -7.83 -3.87
CA ILE A 24 -9.66 -7.14 -4.93
C ILE A 24 -9.69 -8.05 -6.16
N SER A 25 -10.87 -8.52 -6.54
CA SER A 25 -11.06 -9.43 -7.68
C SER A 25 -11.92 -8.81 -8.77
N THR A 26 -12.77 -7.83 -8.45
CA THR A 26 -13.72 -7.23 -9.38
C THR A 26 -13.40 -5.77 -9.63
N LEU A 27 -13.57 -5.34 -10.88
CA LEU A 27 -13.41 -3.96 -11.29
C LEU A 27 -14.41 -3.02 -10.63
N LYS A 28 -15.62 -3.51 -10.38
CA LYS A 28 -16.71 -2.72 -9.77
C LYS A 28 -16.30 -2.04 -8.47
N GLU A 29 -15.44 -2.69 -7.69
CA GLU A 29 -14.95 -2.15 -6.42
C GLU A 29 -14.00 -0.97 -6.61
N LEU A 30 -13.23 -0.96 -7.70
CA LEU A 30 -12.22 0.05 -7.98
C LEU A 30 -12.68 1.18 -8.89
N LEU A 31 -13.70 0.96 -9.72
CA LEU A 31 -14.14 1.94 -10.71
C LEU A 31 -14.36 3.34 -10.14
N PRO A 32 -15.12 3.52 -9.04
CA PRO A 32 -15.36 4.86 -8.52
C PRO A 32 -14.08 5.59 -8.13
N VAL A 33 -13.13 4.90 -7.50
CA VAL A 33 -11.87 5.49 -7.07
C VAL A 33 -10.96 5.79 -8.26
N LEU A 34 -10.93 4.92 -9.25
CA LEU A 34 -10.14 5.13 -10.45
C LEU A 34 -10.62 6.36 -11.23
N GLU A 35 -11.92 6.56 -11.32
CA GLU A 35 -12.50 7.74 -11.96
C GLU A 35 -12.13 9.03 -11.23
N LEU A 36 -12.25 9.04 -9.90
CA LEU A 36 -11.89 10.20 -9.08
C LEU A 36 -10.40 10.56 -9.20
N VAL A 37 -9.54 9.56 -9.15
CA VAL A 37 -8.09 9.75 -9.25
C VAL A 37 -7.69 10.19 -10.66
N SER A 38 -8.33 9.63 -11.69
CA SER A 38 -8.11 10.03 -13.08
C SER A 38 -8.41 11.51 -13.30
N GLN A 39 -9.48 12.02 -12.70
CA GLN A 39 -9.83 13.44 -12.79
C GLN A 39 -8.82 14.34 -12.09
N SER A 40 -8.12 13.85 -11.08
CA SER A 40 -7.11 14.62 -10.32
C SER A 40 -5.76 14.69 -11.03
N ASN A 41 -5.52 13.87 -12.04
CA ASN A 41 -4.23 13.75 -12.74
C ASN A 41 -3.06 13.31 -11.84
N LYS A 42 -3.34 12.66 -10.72
CA LYS A 42 -2.32 12.17 -9.80
C LYS A 42 -2.18 10.65 -9.90
N PRO A 43 -0.97 10.11 -9.63
CA PRO A 43 -0.80 8.66 -9.56
C PRO A 43 -1.56 8.06 -8.38
N LEU A 44 -1.82 6.75 -8.44
CA LEU A 44 -2.48 6.01 -7.38
C LEU A 44 -1.65 4.77 -7.01
N LEU A 45 -1.40 4.60 -5.73
CA LEU A 45 -0.90 3.34 -5.18
C LEU A 45 -2.05 2.63 -4.47
N ILE A 46 -2.27 1.37 -4.80
CA ILE A 46 -3.24 0.52 -4.12
C ILE A 46 -2.48 -0.47 -3.23
N ILE A 47 -2.76 -0.46 -1.94
CA ILE A 47 -2.21 -1.43 -0.99
C ILE A 47 -3.37 -2.31 -0.53
N CYS A 48 -3.31 -3.60 -0.86
CA CYS A 48 -4.40 -4.54 -0.59
C CYS A 48 -3.85 -5.92 -0.28
N GLU A 49 -4.73 -6.84 0.10
CA GLU A 49 -4.34 -8.23 0.32
C GLU A 49 -3.83 -8.87 -0.96
N ASP A 50 -4.57 -8.74 -2.04
CA ASP A 50 -4.18 -9.19 -3.38
C ASP A 50 -5.08 -8.53 -4.42
N VAL A 51 -4.60 -8.47 -5.67
CA VAL A 51 -5.38 -8.03 -6.82
C VAL A 51 -5.27 -9.12 -7.88
N ASP A 52 -6.40 -9.69 -8.29
CA ASP A 52 -6.42 -10.72 -9.32
C ASP A 52 -7.61 -10.56 -10.27
N GLY A 53 -7.71 -11.50 -11.21
CA GLY A 53 -8.81 -11.59 -12.14
C GLY A 53 -9.04 -10.34 -12.97
N GLU A 54 -10.28 -9.92 -13.05
CA GLU A 54 -10.74 -8.79 -13.85
C GLU A 54 -10.13 -7.46 -13.39
N ALA A 55 -9.98 -7.27 -12.07
CA ALA A 55 -9.40 -6.06 -11.51
C ALA A 55 -7.95 -5.88 -11.96
N LEU A 56 -7.15 -6.93 -11.87
CA LEU A 56 -5.75 -6.90 -12.31
C LEU A 56 -5.64 -6.63 -13.81
N ALA A 57 -6.44 -7.32 -14.62
CA ALA A 57 -6.44 -7.14 -16.07
C ALA A 57 -6.78 -5.70 -16.46
N THR A 58 -7.75 -5.09 -15.80
CA THR A 58 -8.15 -3.71 -16.06
C THR A 58 -7.07 -2.70 -15.67
N LEU A 59 -6.42 -2.90 -14.53
CA LEU A 59 -5.32 -2.03 -14.10
C LEU A 59 -4.16 -2.09 -15.10
N VAL A 60 -3.81 -3.27 -15.58
CA VAL A 60 -2.76 -3.46 -16.59
C VAL A 60 -3.12 -2.76 -17.90
N VAL A 61 -4.35 -2.93 -18.39
CA VAL A 61 -4.82 -2.28 -19.63
C VAL A 61 -4.79 -0.77 -19.51
N ASN A 62 -5.27 -0.21 -18.42
CA ASN A 62 -5.26 1.24 -18.19
C ASN A 62 -3.84 1.81 -18.13
N LYS A 63 -2.91 1.07 -17.54
CA LYS A 63 -1.50 1.47 -17.53
C LYS A 63 -0.90 1.47 -18.95
N LEU A 64 -1.15 0.43 -19.73
CA LEU A 64 -0.66 0.33 -21.10
C LEU A 64 -1.20 1.43 -22.02
N ARG A 65 -2.41 1.90 -21.76
CA ARG A 65 -3.01 3.00 -22.50
C ARG A 65 -2.51 4.38 -22.07
N GLY A 66 -1.70 4.45 -21.00
CA GLY A 66 -1.14 5.69 -20.51
C GLY A 66 -2.12 6.66 -19.86
N GLY A 67 -3.37 6.23 -19.64
CA GLY A 67 -4.41 7.08 -19.09
C GLY A 67 -4.38 7.29 -17.58
N LEU A 68 -3.73 6.39 -16.84
CA LEU A 68 -3.67 6.44 -15.38
C LEU A 68 -2.39 5.79 -14.88
N LYS A 69 -1.63 6.52 -14.06
CA LYS A 69 -0.49 5.93 -13.34
C LYS A 69 -1.01 5.25 -12.09
N VAL A 70 -1.13 3.94 -12.14
CA VAL A 70 -1.58 3.13 -11.01
C VAL A 70 -0.58 2.01 -10.75
N ALA A 71 -0.32 1.74 -9.49
CA ALA A 71 0.43 0.58 -9.05
C ALA A 71 -0.33 -0.10 -7.93
N ALA A 72 -0.21 -1.41 -7.84
CA ALA A 72 -0.81 -2.20 -6.77
C ALA A 72 0.26 -3.03 -6.09
N VAL A 73 0.28 -3.02 -4.77
CA VAL A 73 1.20 -3.79 -3.96
C VAL A 73 0.44 -4.55 -2.88
N LYS A 74 1.00 -5.67 -2.45
CA LYS A 74 0.43 -6.44 -1.35
C LYS A 74 0.72 -5.78 -0.02
N ALA A 75 -0.29 -5.76 0.85
CA ALA A 75 -0.13 -5.29 2.22
C ALA A 75 0.82 -6.22 2.99
N PRO A 76 1.67 -5.66 3.87
CA PRO A 76 2.61 -6.47 4.64
C PRO A 76 1.90 -7.25 5.76
N GLY A 77 2.41 -8.42 6.08
CA GLY A 77 1.92 -9.24 7.18
C GLY A 77 0.61 -9.98 6.91
N TYR A 78 0.01 -10.49 7.96
CA TYR A 78 -1.25 -11.25 7.92
C TYR A 78 -2.14 -10.89 9.08
N GLY A 79 -3.45 -11.11 8.92
CA GLY A 79 -4.43 -10.97 9.97
C GLY A 79 -4.36 -9.62 10.68
N GLU A 80 -4.32 -9.65 12.00
CA GLU A 80 -4.27 -8.45 12.82
C GLU A 80 -2.98 -7.63 12.63
N ARG A 81 -1.86 -8.27 12.30
CA ARG A 81 -0.62 -7.57 11.98
C ARG A 81 -0.77 -6.74 10.72
N ARG A 82 -1.36 -7.31 9.67
CA ARG A 82 -1.63 -6.60 8.41
C ARG A 82 -2.54 -5.40 8.65
N LYS A 83 -3.60 -5.60 9.42
CA LYS A 83 -4.51 -4.52 9.79
C LYS A 83 -3.78 -3.38 10.53
N GLY A 84 -2.96 -3.73 11.52
CA GLY A 84 -2.17 -2.76 12.27
C GLY A 84 -1.18 -2.00 11.40
N MET A 85 -0.49 -2.68 10.49
CA MET A 85 0.46 -2.07 9.57
C MET A 85 -0.24 -1.14 8.57
N LEU A 86 -1.40 -1.53 8.05
CA LEU A 86 -2.20 -0.67 7.18
C LEU A 86 -2.68 0.59 7.92
N GLU A 87 -3.09 0.45 9.17
CA GLU A 87 -3.49 1.58 10.01
C GLU A 87 -2.32 2.54 10.26
N ASP A 88 -1.10 2.02 10.46
CA ASP A 88 0.10 2.85 10.58
C ASP A 88 0.34 3.67 9.31
N ILE A 89 0.20 3.05 8.15
CA ILE A 89 0.34 3.72 6.86
C ILE A 89 -0.75 4.77 6.67
N ALA A 90 -1.98 4.45 7.05
CA ALA A 90 -3.11 5.37 6.98
C ALA A 90 -2.86 6.62 7.83
N VAL A 91 -2.40 6.46 9.06
CA VAL A 91 -2.05 7.57 9.96
C VAL A 91 -0.91 8.41 9.37
N LEU A 92 0.13 7.76 8.85
CA LEU A 92 1.30 8.44 8.28
C LEU A 92 0.95 9.25 7.03
N THR A 93 0.00 8.80 6.24
CA THR A 93 -0.37 9.41 4.96
C THR A 93 -1.67 10.22 5.00
N GLY A 94 -2.38 10.19 6.12
CA GLY A 94 -3.64 10.93 6.28
C GLY A 94 -4.85 10.29 5.64
N GLY A 95 -4.78 8.99 5.34
CA GLY A 95 -5.89 8.22 4.78
C GLY A 95 -6.60 7.35 5.82
N VAL A 96 -7.48 6.49 5.34
CA VAL A 96 -8.16 5.48 6.16
C VAL A 96 -8.02 4.10 5.54
N VAL A 97 -8.07 3.07 6.37
CA VAL A 97 -8.09 1.68 5.91
C VAL A 97 -9.53 1.27 5.63
N ILE A 98 -9.78 0.75 4.44
CA ILE A 98 -11.09 0.23 4.03
C ILE A 98 -11.11 -1.27 4.29
N SER A 99 -12.12 -1.74 5.01
CA SER A 99 -12.29 -3.15 5.34
C SER A 99 -13.41 -3.80 4.53
N GLU A 100 -13.51 -5.13 4.63
CA GLU A 100 -14.58 -5.88 3.95
C GLU A 100 -15.99 -5.49 4.40
N GLU A 101 -16.10 -4.94 5.60
CA GLU A 101 -17.37 -4.53 6.21
C GLU A 101 -17.82 -3.14 5.75
N ASP A 102 -16.95 -2.40 5.08
CA ASP A 102 -17.25 -1.06 4.63
C ASP A 102 -17.98 -1.08 3.27
N ASP A 103 -19.25 -0.77 3.29
CA ASP A 103 -20.09 -0.69 2.09
C ASP A 103 -20.18 0.73 1.50
N ASP A 104 -19.61 1.71 2.16
CA ASP A 104 -19.67 3.10 1.73
C ASP A 104 -18.79 3.35 0.51
N PRO A 105 -19.23 4.24 -0.41
CA PRO A 105 -18.40 4.60 -1.57
C PRO A 105 -17.07 5.21 -1.14
N ILE A 106 -16.00 4.83 -1.84
CA ILE A 106 -14.67 5.37 -1.59
C ILE A 106 -14.58 6.80 -2.15
N THR A 107 -14.17 7.74 -1.30
CA THR A 107 -13.98 9.14 -1.68
C THR A 107 -12.50 9.51 -1.66
N LEU A 108 -12.12 10.61 -2.32
CA LEU A 108 -10.74 11.09 -2.30
C LEU A 108 -10.24 11.43 -0.90
N GLU A 109 -11.12 11.83 0.00
CA GLU A 109 -10.78 12.16 1.38
C GLU A 109 -10.33 10.93 2.18
N MET A 110 -10.76 9.74 1.78
CA MET A 110 -10.35 8.48 2.39
C MET A 110 -8.95 8.04 1.97
N LEU A 111 -8.42 8.60 0.88
CA LEU A 111 -7.12 8.25 0.35
C LEU A 111 -5.99 8.94 1.10
N GLY A 112 -4.91 8.22 1.34
CA GLY A 112 -3.68 8.80 1.85
C GLY A 112 -2.93 9.56 0.77
N LYS A 113 -1.97 10.38 1.18
CA LYS A 113 -1.11 11.17 0.30
C LYS A 113 0.32 11.16 0.81
N SER A 114 1.26 11.22 -0.11
CA SER A 114 2.66 11.40 0.21
C SER A 114 3.36 12.22 -0.87
N GLU A 115 4.60 12.64 -0.58
CA GLU A 115 5.41 13.35 -1.56
C GLU A 115 5.86 12.43 -2.68
N THR A 116 6.43 11.28 -2.34
CA THR A 116 6.97 10.31 -3.29
C THR A 116 6.78 8.88 -2.80
N ILE A 117 6.55 7.97 -3.73
CA ILE A 117 6.59 6.52 -3.47
C ILE A 117 7.54 5.88 -4.46
N ASN A 118 8.48 5.10 -3.94
CA ASN A 118 9.39 4.28 -4.74
C ASN A 118 9.04 2.81 -4.56
N ILE A 119 8.75 2.13 -5.65
CA ILE A 119 8.38 0.72 -5.65
C ILE A 119 9.43 -0.04 -6.46
N ASN A 120 10.04 -1.04 -5.87
CA ASN A 120 10.89 -1.97 -6.56
C ASN A 120 10.43 -3.41 -6.31
N LYS A 121 11.21 -4.36 -6.79
CA LYS A 121 10.92 -5.78 -6.69
C LYS A 121 10.72 -6.27 -5.25
N ASP A 122 11.46 -5.70 -4.31
CA ASP A 122 11.54 -6.20 -2.93
C ASP A 122 10.81 -5.32 -1.92
N GLU A 123 10.62 -4.04 -2.22
CA GLU A 123 10.06 -3.10 -1.26
C GLU A 123 9.29 -1.96 -1.91
N THR A 124 8.41 -1.37 -1.14
CA THR A 124 7.71 -0.12 -1.44
C THR A 124 8.06 0.88 -0.35
N VAL A 125 8.62 2.02 -0.73
CA VAL A 125 9.01 3.08 0.22
C VAL A 125 8.13 4.30 0.02
N ILE A 126 7.39 4.68 1.06
CA ILE A 126 6.55 5.87 1.09
C ILE A 126 7.32 6.97 1.81
N ILE A 127 7.62 8.04 1.09
CA ILE A 127 8.44 9.15 1.59
C ILE A 127 7.57 10.37 1.85
N ASN A 128 7.70 10.98 3.03
CA ASN A 128 7.00 12.19 3.43
C ASN A 128 5.48 12.09 3.27
N GLY A 129 4.87 11.22 4.05
CA GLY A 129 3.41 11.14 4.16
C GLY A 129 2.80 12.43 4.69
N PHE A 130 1.62 12.79 4.21
CA PHE A 130 0.92 14.02 4.58
C PHE A 130 -0.05 13.84 5.75
N GLY A 131 0.21 12.87 6.61
CA GLY A 131 -0.57 12.64 7.80
C GLY A 131 -0.41 13.76 8.83
N ASN A 132 -1.39 13.88 9.73
CA ASN A 132 -1.39 14.86 10.80
C ASN A 132 -0.39 14.45 11.89
N ASP A 133 0.48 15.36 12.30
CA ASP A 133 1.51 15.10 13.32
C ASP A 133 0.90 14.65 14.65
N ILE A 134 -0.23 15.20 15.04
CA ILE A 134 -0.93 14.83 16.28
C ILE A 134 -1.40 13.39 16.21
N SER A 135 -1.99 12.98 15.09
CA SER A 135 -2.45 11.61 14.87
C SER A 135 -1.30 10.62 14.87
N ILE A 136 -0.17 10.99 14.27
CA ILE A 136 1.05 10.17 14.26
C ILE A 136 1.60 9.99 15.69
N LYS A 137 1.66 11.06 16.46
CA LYS A 137 2.09 11.02 17.87
C LYS A 137 1.15 10.17 18.72
N ASP A 138 -0.14 10.28 18.52
CA ASP A 138 -1.12 9.47 19.25
C ASP A 138 -0.98 7.98 18.91
N ARG A 139 -0.73 7.67 17.64
CA ARG A 139 -0.48 6.29 17.21
C ARG A 139 0.79 5.73 17.84
N VAL A 140 1.87 6.52 17.90
CA VAL A 140 3.12 6.14 18.57
C VAL A 140 2.89 5.86 20.05
N LYS A 141 2.12 6.69 20.74
CA LYS A 141 1.76 6.47 22.14
C LYS A 141 1.00 5.16 22.33
N HIS A 142 0.05 4.89 21.46
CA HIS A 142 -0.72 3.65 21.50
C HIS A 142 0.17 2.42 21.31
N LEU A 143 1.09 2.46 20.35
CA LEU A 143 2.05 1.38 20.12
C LEU A 143 3.01 1.19 21.30
N ASN A 144 3.51 2.30 21.89
CA ASN A 144 4.36 2.22 23.09
C ASN A 144 3.64 1.60 24.27
N PHE A 145 2.35 1.89 24.43
CA PHE A 145 1.54 1.23 25.46
C PHE A 145 1.45 -0.28 25.20
N GLN A 146 1.26 -0.70 23.95
CA GLN A 146 1.26 -2.12 23.59
C GLN A 146 2.61 -2.76 23.85
N ILE A 147 3.72 -2.08 23.58
CA ILE A 147 5.08 -2.57 23.82
C ILE A 147 5.31 -2.88 25.31
N VAL A 148 4.86 -1.98 26.18
CA VAL A 148 5.00 -2.16 27.64
C VAL A 148 4.24 -3.39 28.13
N ASN A 149 3.10 -3.68 27.53
CA ASN A 149 2.24 -4.79 27.92
C ASN A 149 2.50 -6.09 27.15
N GLU A 150 3.43 -6.07 26.16
CA GLU A 150 3.73 -7.24 25.36
C GLU A 150 4.79 -8.09 26.02
N GLU A 151 4.48 -9.36 26.24
CA GLU A 151 5.39 -10.34 26.86
C GLU A 151 6.22 -11.09 25.82
N ASN A 152 5.70 -11.24 24.59
CA ASN A 152 6.41 -11.94 23.54
C ASN A 152 7.51 -11.06 22.95
N THR A 153 8.77 -11.54 22.99
CA THR A 153 9.94 -10.77 22.52
C THR A 153 9.86 -10.44 21.04
N VAL A 154 9.41 -11.36 20.20
CA VAL A 154 9.30 -11.15 18.75
C VAL A 154 8.24 -10.11 18.43
N ASP A 155 7.07 -10.21 19.05
CA ASP A 155 5.98 -9.25 18.85
C ASP A 155 6.36 -7.87 19.36
N LYS A 156 7.09 -7.80 20.48
CA LYS A 156 7.61 -6.55 21.03
C LYS A 156 8.58 -5.86 20.06
N GLU A 157 9.50 -6.63 19.46
CA GLU A 157 10.43 -6.10 18.45
C GLU A 157 9.69 -5.56 17.22
N LEU A 158 8.67 -6.25 16.75
CA LEU A 158 7.84 -5.81 15.62
C LEU A 158 7.13 -4.50 15.92
N LEU A 159 6.58 -4.35 17.14
CA LEU A 159 5.97 -3.10 17.58
C LEU A 159 6.98 -1.96 17.64
N GLN A 160 8.20 -2.24 18.12
CA GLN A 160 9.29 -1.26 18.18
C GLN A 160 9.70 -0.79 16.78
N GLU A 161 9.75 -1.69 15.81
CA GLU A 161 10.02 -1.34 14.40
C GLU A 161 8.94 -0.42 13.84
N ARG A 162 7.66 -0.70 14.13
CA ARG A 162 6.54 0.14 13.71
C ARG A 162 6.64 1.56 14.28
N VAL A 163 6.98 1.69 15.55
CA VAL A 163 7.20 2.99 16.20
C VAL A 163 8.32 3.76 15.50
N ALA A 164 9.44 3.10 15.22
CA ALA A 164 10.58 3.72 14.56
C ALA A 164 10.23 4.27 13.17
N LYS A 165 9.46 3.52 12.39
CA LYS A 165 9.00 3.94 11.06
C LYS A 165 8.07 5.15 11.14
N LEU A 166 7.12 5.14 12.06
CA LEU A 166 6.19 6.24 12.26
C LEU A 166 6.92 7.52 12.69
N ALA A 167 7.85 7.39 13.63
CA ALA A 167 8.65 8.52 14.11
C ALA A 167 9.57 9.09 13.02
N GLY A 168 10.04 8.22 12.11
CA GLY A 168 10.91 8.63 11.01
C GLY A 168 10.19 9.27 9.83
N GLY A 169 8.85 9.20 9.77
CA GLY A 169 8.07 9.76 8.67
C GLY A 169 8.19 9.00 7.34
N VAL A 170 8.79 7.81 7.36
CA VAL A 170 8.98 6.96 6.19
C VAL A 170 8.36 5.60 6.47
N ALA A 171 7.52 5.11 5.56
CA ALA A 171 7.02 3.76 5.63
C ALA A 171 7.72 2.89 4.59
N VAL A 172 8.26 1.79 5.02
CA VAL A 172 8.87 0.78 4.15
C VAL A 172 8.05 -0.49 4.23
N LEU A 173 7.47 -0.88 3.10
CA LEU A 173 6.70 -2.08 2.97
C LEU A 173 7.55 -3.11 2.24
N TYR A 174 8.03 -4.10 2.97
CA TYR A 174 8.70 -5.21 2.33
C TYR A 174 7.65 -6.11 1.70
N VAL A 175 7.71 -6.24 0.39
CA VAL A 175 6.95 -7.27 -0.31
C VAL A 175 7.65 -8.58 0.01
N GLY A 176 7.56 -9.00 1.26
CA GLY A 176 8.18 -10.21 1.71
C GLY A 176 7.64 -11.40 0.96
N ALA A 177 8.53 -12.27 0.56
CA ALA A 177 8.22 -13.60 0.17
C ALA A 177 7.63 -14.32 1.34
N VAL A 178 6.38 -14.31 1.40
CA VAL A 178 5.66 -15.00 2.43
C VAL A 178 5.62 -16.50 2.13
N SER A 179 5.73 -16.85 0.86
CA SER A 179 5.99 -18.23 0.42
C SER A 179 6.77 -18.18 -0.88
N GLU A 180 7.58 -19.21 -1.13
CA GLU A 180 8.27 -19.37 -2.42
C GLU A 180 7.28 -19.35 -3.60
N LEU A 181 6.07 -19.82 -3.39
CA LEU A 181 5.02 -19.85 -4.39
C LEU A 181 4.59 -18.43 -4.80
N GLU A 182 4.40 -17.55 -3.83
CA GLU A 182 4.05 -16.16 -4.10
C GLU A 182 5.20 -15.41 -4.77
N MET A 183 6.45 -15.70 -4.41
CA MET A 183 7.62 -15.17 -5.11
C MET A 183 7.66 -15.61 -6.55
N ARG A 184 7.36 -16.89 -6.83
CA ARG A 184 7.31 -17.41 -8.18
C ARG A 184 6.24 -16.73 -8.99
N GLU A 185 5.04 -16.59 -8.46
CA GLU A 185 3.95 -15.89 -9.14
C GLU A 185 4.30 -14.44 -9.44
N LYS A 186 4.91 -13.74 -8.51
CA LYS A 186 5.36 -12.37 -8.73
C LYS A 186 6.49 -12.31 -9.75
N LYS A 187 7.44 -13.23 -9.67
CA LYS A 187 8.52 -13.33 -10.63
C LYS A 187 7.99 -13.65 -12.02
N ASP A 188 7.12 -14.63 -12.13
CA ASP A 188 6.50 -15.01 -13.40
C ASP A 188 5.67 -13.87 -13.98
N ARG A 189 4.92 -13.12 -13.17
CA ARG A 189 4.20 -11.94 -13.62
C ARG A 189 5.11 -10.82 -14.08
N VAL A 190 6.23 -10.61 -13.41
CA VAL A 190 7.25 -9.64 -13.81
C VAL A 190 7.94 -10.10 -15.09
N ASP A 191 8.32 -11.37 -15.17
CA ASP A 191 8.94 -11.95 -16.36
C ASP A 191 7.96 -11.93 -17.55
N ASP A 192 6.68 -12.23 -17.34
CA ASP A 192 5.64 -12.12 -18.37
C ASP A 192 5.44 -10.66 -18.81
N ALA A 193 5.46 -9.71 -17.90
CA ALA A 193 5.38 -8.29 -18.22
C ALA A 193 6.63 -7.80 -18.95
N LEU A 194 7.79 -8.37 -18.69
CA LEU A 194 9.05 -8.09 -19.38
C LEU A 194 9.13 -8.78 -20.72
N ALA A 195 8.57 -9.99 -20.84
CA ALA A 195 8.53 -10.76 -22.09
C ALA A 195 7.48 -10.24 -23.07
N ALA A 196 6.47 -9.58 -22.57
CA ALA A 196 5.44 -8.93 -23.37
C ALA A 196 5.83 -7.52 -23.76
#